data_5050474207afd761a9a6cac15c51c284
#
_entry.id   5050474207afd761a9a6cac15c51c284
#
_cell.length_a   1.000
_cell.length_b   1.000
_cell.length_c   1.000
_cell.angle_alpha   90.00
_cell.angle_beta   90.00
_cell.angle_gamma   90.00
#
_symmetry.space_group_name_H-M   'P 1'
#
loop_
_entity.id
_entity.type
_entity.pdbx_description
1 polymer ?
#
loop_
_entity_poly.entity_id
_entity_poly.type
_entity_poly.pdbx_seq_one_letter_code
_entity_poly.pdbx_strand_id
1 'polypeptide(L)'
;CNLEKDRITFLYQVVGRGTRRLCRLRKGDEISLLGPLGNGFCLDDLKGKIAVITGGIGIAPMFYLILNLRNYDLNNSKSSENLKIDLYAGFKNEVYSIEKLEPSVDNIFVTTESGKYGRKGLVTENFKAEFYDRVLCCGPESMMKKVAEECVKKGTVAYLSMERRMACGIGACLGCTCNTISGNKRVCRDGPVFSGGELVW
;
A
#
# COMPACT_ATOMS: atom_id res chain seq x y z
N CYS A 1 3.96 -3.78 -7.86
CA CYS A 1 4.06 -4.74 -8.96
C CYS A 1 2.73 -4.76 -9.69
N ASN A 2 2.73 -4.62 -10.99
CA ASN A 2 1.57 -4.79 -11.85
C ASN A 2 1.82 -6.00 -12.75
N LEU A 3 0.87 -6.93 -12.82
CA LEU A 3 0.93 -8.13 -13.63
C LEU A 3 -0.03 -7.98 -14.82
N GLU A 4 0.51 -7.77 -15.99
CA GLU A 4 -0.20 -7.89 -17.27
C GLU A 4 0.14 -9.25 -17.87
N LYS A 5 -0.66 -9.76 -18.84
CA LYS A 5 -0.56 -11.15 -19.36
C LYS A 5 0.88 -11.67 -19.55
N ASP A 6 1.83 -10.80 -19.95
CA ASP A 6 3.22 -11.18 -20.24
C ASP A 6 4.25 -10.24 -19.60
N ARG A 7 3.83 -9.42 -18.61
CA ARG A 7 4.69 -8.40 -18.00
C ARG A 7 4.47 -8.27 -16.52
N ILE A 8 5.58 -8.07 -15.80
CA ILE A 8 5.55 -7.62 -14.40
C ILE A 8 6.22 -6.26 -14.35
N THR A 9 5.50 -5.26 -13.86
CA THR A 9 6.04 -3.91 -13.67
C THR A 9 6.37 -3.68 -12.21
N PHE A 10 7.58 -3.21 -11.95
CA PHE A 10 8.05 -2.87 -10.61
C PHE A 10 8.29 -1.36 -10.49
N LEU A 11 7.74 -0.74 -9.47
CA LEU A 11 8.15 0.59 -9.02
C LEU A 11 9.04 0.41 -7.80
N TYR A 12 10.26 0.95 -7.83
CA TYR A 12 11.22 0.82 -6.74
C TYR A 12 12.05 2.09 -6.57
N GLN A 13 12.56 2.27 -5.37
CA GLN A 13 13.47 3.37 -5.03
C GLN A 13 14.92 2.87 -5.01
N VAL A 14 15.82 3.65 -5.59
CA VAL A 14 17.25 3.33 -5.60
C VAL A 14 17.90 3.78 -4.29
N VAL A 15 17.97 2.87 -3.32
CA VAL A 15 18.47 3.16 -1.96
C VAL A 15 19.71 2.35 -1.56
N GLY A 16 20.03 1.26 -2.25
CA GLY A 16 21.12 0.36 -1.87
C GLY A 16 21.80 -0.33 -3.04
N ARG A 17 22.72 -1.26 -2.74
CA ARG A 17 23.50 -1.98 -3.77
C ARG A 17 22.61 -2.77 -4.74
N GLY A 18 21.58 -3.46 -4.24
CA GLY A 18 20.67 -4.26 -5.05
C GLY A 18 19.88 -3.38 -6.03
N THR A 19 19.21 -2.35 -5.54
CA THR A 19 18.42 -1.43 -6.38
C THR A 19 19.30 -0.61 -7.34
N ARG A 20 20.56 -0.30 -6.97
CA ARG A 20 21.54 0.28 -7.92
C ARG A 20 21.93 -0.68 -9.02
N ARG A 21 22.01 -1.97 -8.77
CA ARG A 21 22.22 -2.99 -9.81
C ARG A 21 21.00 -3.10 -10.71
N LEU A 22 19.81 -3.15 -10.10
CA LEU A 22 18.55 -3.24 -10.82
C LEU A 22 18.36 -2.06 -11.79
N CYS A 23 18.66 -0.82 -11.39
CA CYS A 23 18.51 0.35 -12.27
C CYS A 23 19.54 0.41 -13.43
N ARG A 24 20.56 -0.44 -13.44
CA ARG A 24 21.53 -0.55 -14.54
C ARG A 24 21.15 -1.57 -15.61
N LEU A 25 20.13 -2.39 -15.34
CA LEU A 25 19.65 -3.38 -16.29
C LEU A 25 19.12 -2.70 -17.56
N ARG A 26 19.34 -3.36 -18.68
CA ARG A 26 18.91 -2.90 -19.99
C ARG A 26 18.00 -3.94 -20.63
N LYS A 27 17.35 -3.58 -21.71
CA LYS A 27 16.56 -4.51 -22.51
C LYS A 27 17.41 -5.71 -22.94
N GLY A 28 16.95 -6.92 -22.62
CA GLY A 28 17.65 -8.17 -22.87
C GLY A 28 18.38 -8.75 -21.66
N ASP A 29 18.57 -7.97 -20.60
CA ASP A 29 19.13 -8.50 -19.35
C ASP A 29 18.09 -9.36 -18.61
N GLU A 30 18.56 -10.39 -17.93
CA GLU A 30 17.72 -11.32 -17.17
C GLU A 30 17.81 -11.07 -15.68
N ILE A 31 16.68 -11.26 -14.98
CA ILE A 31 16.62 -11.27 -13.51
C ILE A 31 15.84 -12.48 -13.02
N SER A 32 16.29 -13.06 -11.92
CA SER A 32 15.56 -14.12 -11.25
C SER A 32 14.58 -13.53 -10.25
N LEU A 33 13.34 -13.98 -10.29
CA LEU A 33 12.27 -13.57 -9.40
C LEU A 33 11.77 -14.76 -8.60
N LEU A 34 11.51 -14.54 -7.31
CA LEU A 34 10.82 -15.50 -6.45
C LEU A 34 9.46 -14.91 -6.08
N GLY A 35 8.39 -15.57 -6.46
CA GLY A 35 7.02 -15.12 -6.20
C GLY A 35 5.96 -16.05 -6.82
N PRO A 36 4.67 -15.82 -6.56
CA PRO A 36 4.14 -14.83 -5.61
C PRO A 36 4.39 -15.21 -4.16
N LEU A 37 4.56 -14.23 -3.28
CA LEU A 37 4.85 -14.43 -1.86
C LEU A 37 3.85 -13.69 -0.98
N GLY A 38 3.56 -14.28 0.19
CA GLY A 38 2.73 -13.66 1.22
C GLY A 38 1.24 -13.57 0.87
N ASN A 39 0.52 -12.78 1.67
CA ASN A 39 -0.93 -12.60 1.59
C ASN A 39 -1.25 -11.12 1.37
N GLY A 40 -1.85 -10.79 0.22
CA GLY A 40 -2.25 -9.43 -0.15
C GLY A 40 -3.57 -9.00 0.51
N PHE A 41 -4.13 -7.89 0.02
CA PHE A 41 -5.45 -7.43 0.43
C PHE A 41 -6.54 -8.39 -0.09
N CYS A 42 -7.49 -8.76 0.78
CA CYS A 42 -8.66 -9.53 0.39
C CYS A 42 -9.69 -8.55 -0.23
N LEU A 43 -9.97 -8.69 -1.52
CA LEU A 43 -10.86 -7.76 -2.23
C LEU A 43 -12.32 -7.93 -1.82
N ASP A 44 -12.74 -9.12 -1.42
CA ASP A 44 -14.13 -9.42 -1.03
C ASP A 44 -14.57 -8.66 0.23
N ASP A 45 -13.60 -8.28 1.08
CA ASP A 45 -13.84 -7.52 2.31
C ASP A 45 -13.88 -6.00 2.09
N LEU A 46 -13.56 -5.55 0.86
CA LEU A 46 -13.40 -4.14 0.53
C LEU A 46 -14.63 -3.62 -0.22
N LYS A 47 -15.55 -3.02 0.54
CA LYS A 47 -16.81 -2.43 0.05
C LYS A 47 -17.12 -1.13 0.79
N GLY A 48 -18.09 -0.38 0.25
CA GLY A 48 -18.49 0.93 0.79
C GLY A 48 -17.46 2.01 0.49
N LYS A 49 -17.22 2.90 1.42
CA LYS A 49 -16.28 4.00 1.26
C LYS A 49 -14.90 3.66 1.84
N ILE A 50 -13.88 3.64 1.00
CA ILE A 50 -12.52 3.21 1.34
C ILE A 50 -11.56 4.40 1.26
N ALA A 51 -10.74 4.59 2.29
CA ALA A 51 -9.55 5.43 2.22
C ALA A 51 -8.31 4.59 1.86
N VAL A 52 -7.60 4.97 0.82
CA VAL A 52 -6.28 4.44 0.49
C VAL A 52 -5.23 5.48 0.85
N ILE A 53 -4.38 5.19 1.83
CA ILE A 53 -3.37 6.12 2.37
C ILE A 53 -1.98 5.64 1.99
N THR A 54 -1.23 6.49 1.29
CA THR A 54 0.10 6.14 0.80
C THR A 54 1.15 7.16 1.23
N GLY A 55 2.36 6.66 1.52
CA GLY A 55 3.52 7.51 1.78
C GLY A 55 4.70 7.14 0.90
N GLY A 56 5.16 8.08 0.06
CA GLY A 56 6.29 7.87 -0.84
C GLY A 56 6.12 6.64 -1.73
N ILE A 57 7.09 5.71 -1.68
CA ILE A 57 7.07 4.48 -2.50
C ILE A 57 5.93 3.52 -2.14
N GLY A 58 5.28 3.68 -0.98
CA GLY A 58 4.10 2.91 -0.59
C GLY A 58 2.91 3.04 -1.56
N ILE A 59 2.95 4.00 -2.48
CA ILE A 59 1.99 4.07 -3.59
C ILE A 59 2.10 2.87 -4.54
N ALA A 60 3.25 2.22 -4.65
CA ALA A 60 3.50 1.14 -5.61
C ALA A 60 2.54 -0.06 -5.43
N PRO A 61 2.40 -0.69 -4.25
CA PRO A 61 1.42 -1.75 -4.05
C PRO A 61 -0.02 -1.24 -4.14
N MET A 62 -0.29 -0.01 -3.70
CA MET A 62 -1.64 0.56 -3.74
C MET A 62 -2.10 0.90 -5.15
N PHE A 63 -1.18 1.22 -6.05
CA PHE A 63 -1.48 1.44 -7.45
C PHE A 63 -2.20 0.23 -8.09
N TYR A 64 -1.60 -0.94 -7.94
CA TYR A 64 -2.19 -2.18 -8.45
C TYR A 64 -3.49 -2.54 -7.74
N LEU A 65 -3.54 -2.35 -6.42
CA LEU A 65 -4.74 -2.59 -5.61
C LEU A 65 -5.93 -1.75 -6.09
N ILE A 66 -5.75 -0.44 -6.28
CA ILE A 66 -6.81 0.47 -6.73
C ILE A 66 -7.36 0.05 -8.09
N LEU A 67 -6.49 -0.27 -9.05
CA LEU A 67 -6.91 -0.75 -10.37
C LEU A 67 -7.72 -2.05 -10.28
N ASN A 68 -7.29 -2.99 -9.43
CA ASN A 68 -8.02 -4.24 -9.24
C ASN A 68 -9.37 -4.02 -8.53
N LEU A 69 -9.43 -3.15 -7.53
CA LEU A 69 -10.68 -2.81 -6.86
C LEU A 69 -11.72 -2.26 -7.83
N ARG A 70 -11.32 -1.33 -8.72
CA ARG A 70 -12.25 -0.82 -9.74
C ARG A 70 -12.69 -1.87 -10.74
N ASN A 71 -11.78 -2.71 -11.21
CA ASN A 71 -12.12 -3.80 -12.11
C ASN A 71 -13.02 -4.83 -11.43
N TYR A 72 -12.78 -5.13 -10.15
CA TYR A 72 -13.60 -6.05 -9.37
C TYR A 72 -15.01 -5.51 -9.18
N ASP A 73 -15.15 -4.24 -8.80
CA ASP A 73 -16.44 -3.55 -8.64
C ASP A 73 -17.25 -3.54 -9.95
N LEU A 74 -16.61 -3.19 -11.07
CA LEU A 74 -17.25 -3.17 -12.39
C LEU A 74 -17.76 -4.56 -12.84
N ASN A 75 -17.03 -5.61 -12.49
CA ASN A 75 -17.39 -6.99 -12.88
C ASN A 75 -18.45 -7.63 -11.95
N ASN A 76 -18.55 -7.15 -10.70
CA ASN A 76 -19.43 -7.70 -9.68
C ASN A 76 -20.61 -6.78 -9.32
N SER A 77 -20.98 -5.86 -10.19
CA SER A 77 -22.02 -4.83 -10.01
C SER A 77 -23.44 -5.31 -9.64
N LYS A 78 -23.60 -6.53 -9.15
CA LYS A 78 -24.84 -7.05 -8.57
C LYS A 78 -25.09 -6.58 -7.12
N SER A 79 -24.10 -6.01 -6.46
CA SER A 79 -24.24 -5.38 -5.15
C SER A 79 -24.48 -3.88 -5.32
N SER A 80 -25.59 -3.40 -4.84
CA SER A 80 -26.12 -2.03 -4.97
C SER A 80 -25.31 -0.93 -4.24
N GLU A 81 -24.15 -1.22 -3.72
CA GLU A 81 -23.28 -0.25 -3.05
C GLU A 81 -22.07 0.06 -3.93
N ASN A 82 -22.13 1.23 -4.60
CA ASN A 82 -21.00 1.75 -5.37
C ASN A 82 -19.78 1.92 -4.47
N LEU A 83 -18.71 1.17 -4.76
CA LEU A 83 -17.43 1.32 -4.11
C LEU A 83 -16.89 2.74 -4.34
N LYS A 84 -16.62 3.47 -3.26
CA LYS A 84 -15.97 4.79 -3.30
C LYS A 84 -14.54 4.69 -2.77
N ILE A 85 -13.60 5.22 -3.52
CA ILE A 85 -12.18 5.18 -3.19
C ILE A 85 -11.63 6.60 -3.13
N ASP A 86 -11.23 7.03 -1.94
CA ASP A 86 -10.52 8.28 -1.71
C ASP A 86 -9.02 7.98 -1.51
N LEU A 87 -8.16 8.57 -2.35
CA LEU A 87 -6.71 8.42 -2.27
C LEU A 87 -6.07 9.58 -1.51
N TYR A 88 -5.37 9.27 -0.44
CA TYR A 88 -4.49 10.17 0.31
C TYR A 88 -3.05 9.83 -0.03
N ALA A 89 -2.33 10.71 -0.72
CA ALA A 89 -0.98 10.45 -1.17
C ALA A 89 0.01 11.49 -0.62
N GLY A 90 0.89 11.03 0.27
CA GLY A 90 1.93 11.85 0.87
C GLY A 90 3.30 11.62 0.21
N PHE A 91 4.00 12.70 -0.12
CA PHE A 91 5.34 12.66 -0.70
C PHE A 91 6.27 13.63 0.02
N LYS A 92 7.57 13.39 -0.08
CA LYS A 92 8.54 14.33 0.48
C LYS A 92 8.63 15.60 -0.39
N ASN A 93 8.92 15.44 -1.68
CA ASN A 93 9.11 16.55 -2.61
C ASN A 93 8.41 16.34 -3.95
N GLU A 94 8.64 15.18 -4.59
CA GLU A 94 8.16 14.89 -5.95
C GLU A 94 6.96 13.96 -5.89
N VAL A 95 5.95 14.28 -6.69
CA VAL A 95 4.72 13.50 -6.86
C VAL A 95 4.87 12.65 -8.12
N TYR A 96 4.49 11.38 -8.02
CA TYR A 96 4.53 10.44 -9.14
C TYR A 96 3.37 9.45 -9.10
N SER A 97 3.03 8.91 -10.25
CA SER A 97 1.99 7.88 -10.44
C SER A 97 0.55 8.30 -10.13
N ILE A 98 0.29 9.51 -9.66
CA ILE A 98 -1.06 10.00 -9.30
C ILE A 98 -1.96 10.13 -10.52
N GLU A 99 -1.48 10.77 -11.59
CA GLU A 99 -2.25 11.02 -12.83
C GLU A 99 -2.87 9.74 -13.41
N LYS A 100 -2.14 8.62 -13.30
CA LYS A 100 -2.62 7.31 -13.77
C LYS A 100 -3.71 6.70 -12.90
N LEU A 101 -3.89 7.17 -11.68
CA LEU A 101 -4.90 6.70 -10.73
C LEU A 101 -6.18 7.54 -10.76
N GLU A 102 -6.13 8.78 -11.30
CA GLU A 102 -7.29 9.68 -11.37
C GLU A 102 -8.56 9.01 -11.90
N PRO A 103 -8.53 8.20 -12.98
CA PRO A 103 -9.74 7.57 -13.49
C PRO A 103 -10.30 6.46 -12.58
N SER A 104 -9.53 6.01 -11.58
CA SER A 104 -9.84 4.85 -10.75
C SER A 104 -10.22 5.21 -9.31
N VAL A 105 -10.21 6.48 -8.94
CA VAL A 105 -10.54 6.98 -7.59
C VAL A 105 -11.56 8.09 -7.63
N ASP A 106 -12.30 8.30 -6.54
CA ASP A 106 -13.34 9.34 -6.48
C ASP A 106 -12.76 10.69 -6.06
N ASN A 107 -11.82 10.70 -5.12
CA ASN A 107 -11.12 11.90 -4.69
C ASN A 107 -9.62 11.62 -4.50
N ILE A 108 -8.78 12.65 -4.72
CA ILE A 108 -7.35 12.59 -4.51
C ILE A 108 -6.90 13.75 -3.62
N PHE A 109 -6.23 13.41 -2.53
CA PHE A 109 -5.65 14.36 -1.58
C PHE A 109 -4.13 14.20 -1.57
N VAL A 110 -3.43 15.11 -2.26
CA VAL A 110 -1.96 15.10 -2.32
C VAL A 110 -1.40 16.03 -1.28
N THR A 111 -0.42 15.55 -0.52
CA THR A 111 0.39 16.36 0.40
C THR A 111 1.88 16.20 0.12
N THR A 112 2.61 17.28 0.28
CA THR A 112 4.09 17.24 0.24
C THR A 112 4.66 18.00 1.44
N GLU A 113 5.79 17.55 1.97
CA GLU A 113 6.46 18.24 3.08
C GLU A 113 6.84 19.67 2.70
N SER A 114 7.26 19.88 1.46
CA SER A 114 7.63 21.20 0.93
C SER A 114 6.43 22.11 0.62
N GLY A 115 5.26 21.54 0.35
CA GLY A 115 4.09 22.26 -0.16
C GLY A 115 4.20 22.63 -1.64
N LYS A 116 5.19 22.10 -2.37
CA LYS A 116 5.39 22.39 -3.81
C LYS A 116 4.26 21.82 -4.67
N TYR A 117 3.73 20.68 -4.25
CA TYR A 117 2.60 20.01 -4.91
C TYR A 117 1.55 19.66 -3.86
N GLY A 118 0.30 19.95 -4.16
CA GLY A 118 -0.80 19.73 -3.25
C GLY A 118 -0.71 20.56 -1.97
N ARG A 119 -1.16 20.01 -0.85
CA ARG A 119 -1.11 20.69 0.44
C ARG A 119 0.24 20.46 1.14
N LYS A 120 0.75 21.48 1.83
CA LYS A 120 1.91 21.34 2.70
C LYS A 120 1.55 20.58 3.97
N GLY A 121 2.36 19.60 4.37
CA GLY A 121 2.23 18.87 5.63
C GLY A 121 2.24 17.35 5.43
N LEU A 122 1.77 16.62 6.45
CA LEU A 122 1.69 15.17 6.44
C LEU A 122 0.31 14.70 5.95
N VAL A 123 0.30 13.59 5.23
CA VAL A 123 -0.93 12.99 4.70
C VAL A 123 -1.94 12.63 5.80
N THR A 124 -1.47 12.33 7.00
CA THR A 124 -2.30 11.97 8.17
C THR A 124 -3.01 13.17 8.82
N GLU A 125 -2.63 14.42 8.52
CA GLU A 125 -3.22 15.60 9.19
C GLU A 125 -4.67 15.87 8.79
N ASN A 126 -5.08 15.45 7.60
CA ASN A 126 -6.43 15.69 7.07
C ASN A 126 -7.26 14.40 6.95
N PHE A 127 -6.68 13.29 7.32
CA PHE A 127 -7.36 12.00 7.34
C PHE A 127 -8.23 11.90 8.60
N LYS A 128 -9.45 11.42 8.42
CA LYS A 128 -10.40 11.15 9.52
C LYS A 128 -11.01 9.78 9.27
N ALA A 129 -10.69 8.84 10.14
CA ALA A 129 -11.07 7.42 9.98
C ALA A 129 -12.59 7.20 10.02
N GLU A 130 -13.32 8.02 10.78
CA GLU A 130 -14.77 7.89 10.95
C GLU A 130 -15.60 8.09 9.68
N PHE A 131 -14.99 8.60 8.61
CA PHE A 131 -15.68 8.80 7.32
C PHE A 131 -15.57 7.61 6.36
N TYR A 132 -14.91 6.54 6.80
CA TYR A 132 -14.60 5.39 5.95
C TYR A 132 -15.00 4.06 6.59
N ASP A 133 -15.48 3.15 5.77
CA ASP A 133 -15.77 1.78 6.17
C ASP A 133 -14.50 0.96 6.32
N ARG A 134 -13.50 1.24 5.49
CA ARG A 134 -12.19 0.57 5.48
C ARG A 134 -11.08 1.54 5.16
N VAL A 135 -9.92 1.28 5.74
CA VAL A 135 -8.68 2.04 5.49
C VAL A 135 -7.58 1.11 5.05
N LEU A 136 -6.97 1.40 3.92
CA LEU A 136 -5.84 0.66 3.35
C LEU A 136 -4.62 1.55 3.37
N CYS A 137 -3.51 1.09 3.95
CA CYS A 137 -2.36 1.96 4.14
C CYS A 137 -1.05 1.26 3.78
N CYS A 138 -0.15 1.99 3.11
CA CYS A 138 1.23 1.57 2.87
C CYS A 138 2.16 2.78 2.83
N GLY A 139 3.29 2.70 3.53
CA GLY A 139 4.30 3.76 3.54
C GLY A 139 5.20 3.70 4.78
N PRO A 140 5.79 4.82 5.20
CA PRO A 140 6.65 4.88 6.37
C PRO A 140 5.94 4.36 7.63
N GLU A 141 6.68 3.61 8.45
CA GLU A 141 6.14 2.97 9.66
C GLU A 141 5.48 3.97 10.61
N SER A 142 6.08 5.15 10.80
CA SER A 142 5.51 6.22 11.62
C SER A 142 4.18 6.76 11.10
N MET A 143 3.99 6.79 9.77
CA MET A 143 2.71 7.15 9.14
C MET A 143 1.68 6.06 9.36
N MET A 144 2.03 4.81 9.09
CA MET A 144 1.13 3.65 9.26
C MET A 144 0.67 3.51 10.71
N LYS A 145 1.59 3.71 11.67
CA LYS A 145 1.26 3.73 13.11
C LYS A 145 0.17 4.76 13.43
N LYS A 146 0.33 6.01 13.01
CA LYS A 146 -0.66 7.08 13.22
C LYS A 146 -2.02 6.75 12.61
N VAL A 147 -2.02 6.18 11.39
CA VAL A 147 -3.25 5.75 10.72
C VAL A 147 -3.92 4.62 11.49
N ALA A 148 -3.16 3.61 11.95
CA ALA A 148 -3.68 2.51 12.74
C ALA A 148 -4.28 2.98 14.07
N GLU A 149 -3.56 3.84 14.81
CA GLU A 149 -4.03 4.42 16.08
C GLU A 149 -5.32 5.21 15.91
N GLU A 150 -5.44 6.03 14.85
CA GLU A 150 -6.65 6.77 14.54
C GLU A 150 -7.82 5.83 14.20
N CYS A 151 -7.58 4.81 13.39
CA CYS A 151 -8.60 3.82 13.03
C CYS A 151 -9.08 3.02 14.25
N VAL A 152 -8.18 2.55 15.10
CA VAL A 152 -8.54 1.84 16.35
C VAL A 152 -9.37 2.72 17.26
N LYS A 153 -8.98 3.99 17.45
CA LYS A 153 -9.71 4.96 18.25
C LYS A 153 -11.14 5.20 17.76
N LYS A 154 -11.35 5.14 16.44
CA LYS A 154 -12.66 5.39 15.80
C LYS A 154 -13.47 4.12 15.53
N GLY A 155 -12.91 2.93 15.77
CA GLY A 155 -13.55 1.65 15.47
C GLY A 155 -13.58 1.33 13.97
N THR A 156 -12.77 2.02 13.15
CA THR A 156 -12.65 1.77 11.72
C THR A 156 -11.63 0.67 11.46
N VAL A 157 -11.95 -0.29 10.60
CA VAL A 157 -11.03 -1.37 10.24
C VAL A 157 -9.96 -0.86 9.28
N ALA A 158 -8.69 -1.05 9.65
CA ALA A 158 -7.54 -0.71 8.82
C ALA A 158 -6.71 -1.94 8.44
N TYR A 159 -6.26 -1.99 7.20
CA TYR A 159 -5.31 -2.98 6.69
C TYR A 159 -4.04 -2.28 6.25
N LEU A 160 -2.89 -2.72 6.76
CA LEU A 160 -1.59 -2.09 6.57
C LEU A 160 -0.67 -3.04 5.83
N SER A 161 -0.11 -2.58 4.71
CA SER A 161 0.91 -3.33 3.96
C SER A 161 2.29 -3.01 4.51
N MET A 162 2.84 -3.93 5.29
CA MET A 162 4.11 -3.79 5.99
C MET A 162 5.29 -4.05 5.06
N GLU A 163 6.35 -3.27 5.22
CA GLU A 163 7.64 -3.50 4.59
C GLU A 163 8.69 -3.87 5.63
N ARG A 164 9.48 -4.90 5.33
CA ARG A 164 10.64 -5.31 6.14
C ARG A 164 11.76 -5.76 5.20
N ARG A 165 12.99 -5.75 5.70
CA ARG A 165 14.11 -6.32 4.97
C ARG A 165 13.93 -7.82 4.84
N MET A 166 13.97 -8.32 3.62
CA MET A 166 13.76 -9.74 3.31
C MET A 166 15.06 -10.36 2.80
N ALA A 167 15.34 -11.58 3.27
CA ALA A 167 16.41 -12.39 2.74
C ALA A 167 15.86 -13.61 1.98
N CYS A 168 15.15 -14.53 2.66
CA CYS A 168 14.68 -15.77 2.03
C CYS A 168 13.34 -15.64 1.27
N GLY A 169 12.45 -14.74 1.66
CA GLY A 169 11.12 -14.57 1.08
C GLY A 169 10.08 -15.66 1.44
N ILE A 170 10.49 -16.76 2.05
CA ILE A 170 9.66 -17.96 2.32
C ILE A 170 9.38 -18.21 3.81
N GLY A 171 9.72 -17.25 4.67
CA GLY A 171 9.49 -17.35 6.12
C GLY A 171 10.48 -18.20 6.91
N ALA A 172 11.58 -18.66 6.32
CA ALA A 172 12.54 -19.54 6.98
C ALA A 172 13.58 -18.80 7.83
N CYS A 173 14.07 -17.62 7.38
CA CYS A 173 15.19 -16.92 8.02
C CYS A 173 14.77 -15.97 9.16
N LEU A 174 13.48 -15.70 9.34
CA LEU A 174 12.91 -14.77 10.32
C LEU A 174 13.37 -13.31 10.22
N GLY A 175 14.11 -12.94 9.17
CA GLY A 175 14.67 -11.61 8.99
C GLY A 175 13.63 -10.50 8.76
N CYS A 176 12.43 -10.84 8.30
CA CYS A 176 11.33 -9.90 8.05
C CYS A 176 10.25 -9.92 9.15
N THR A 177 10.61 -10.31 10.38
CA THR A 177 9.66 -10.41 11.49
C THR A 177 9.11 -9.03 11.88
N CYS A 178 7.82 -8.95 12.15
CA CYS A 178 7.13 -7.86 12.81
C CYS A 178 6.38 -8.37 14.05
N ASN A 179 6.15 -7.50 15.02
CA ASN A 179 5.46 -7.84 16.26
C ASN A 179 3.94 -7.68 16.08
N THR A 180 3.18 -8.65 16.57
CA THR A 180 1.72 -8.56 16.66
C THR A 180 1.25 -8.98 18.04
N ILE A 181 0.00 -8.67 18.38
CA ILE A 181 -0.61 -9.08 19.66
C ILE A 181 -0.67 -10.61 19.83
N SER A 182 -0.64 -11.36 18.74
CA SER A 182 -0.59 -12.84 18.71
C SER A 182 0.83 -13.42 18.62
N GLY A 183 1.85 -12.57 18.80
CA GLY A 183 3.27 -12.94 18.67
C GLY A 183 3.90 -12.46 17.36
N ASN A 184 5.10 -12.95 17.08
CA ASN A 184 5.88 -12.55 15.94
C ASN A 184 5.36 -13.16 14.63
N LYS A 185 5.17 -12.32 13.61
CA LYS A 185 4.76 -12.70 12.25
C LYS A 185 5.84 -12.35 11.23
N ARG A 186 5.89 -13.09 10.14
CA ARG A 186 6.85 -12.88 9.05
C ARG A 186 6.16 -12.17 7.89
N VAL A 187 6.62 -10.98 7.57
CA VAL A 187 6.02 -10.16 6.52
C VAL A 187 5.97 -10.90 5.17
N CYS A 188 7.00 -11.68 4.83
CA CYS A 188 7.07 -12.41 3.56
C CYS A 188 6.12 -13.61 3.45
N ARG A 189 5.61 -14.15 4.58
CA ARG A 189 4.76 -15.35 4.59
C ARG A 189 3.39 -15.08 5.20
N ASP A 190 3.37 -14.45 6.38
CA ASP A 190 2.15 -14.23 7.16
C ASP A 190 1.46 -12.90 6.76
N GLY A 191 2.24 -11.94 6.17
CA GLY A 191 1.83 -10.69 5.55
C GLY A 191 2.04 -10.69 4.04
N PRO A 192 2.28 -9.54 3.40
CA PRO A 192 2.59 -8.24 3.99
C PRO A 192 1.42 -7.48 4.61
N VAL A 193 0.17 -7.87 4.35
CA VAL A 193 -1.01 -7.16 4.83
C VAL A 193 -1.42 -7.69 6.20
N PHE A 194 -1.57 -6.77 7.15
CA PHE A 194 -1.99 -7.04 8.53
C PHE A 194 -3.11 -6.09 8.94
N SER A 195 -3.96 -6.54 9.89
CA SER A 195 -4.89 -5.64 10.55
C SER A 195 -4.14 -4.59 11.37
N GLY A 196 -4.58 -3.32 11.29
CA GLY A 196 -3.95 -2.23 12.04
C GLY A 196 -4.04 -2.41 13.55
N GLY A 197 -5.10 -3.07 14.03
CA GLY A 197 -5.29 -3.37 15.45
C GLY A 197 -4.45 -4.53 15.99
N GLU A 198 -3.83 -5.35 15.12
CA GLU A 198 -2.97 -6.45 15.58
C GLU A 198 -1.48 -6.10 15.65
N LEU A 199 -1.06 -5.00 15.01
CA LEU A 199 0.36 -4.61 14.97
C LEU A 199 0.80 -3.97 16.29
N VAL A 200 1.98 -4.37 16.77
CA VAL A 200 2.67 -3.77 17.93
C VAL A 200 3.86 -2.96 17.40
N TRP A 201 3.83 -1.66 17.66
CA TRP A 201 4.76 -0.66 17.10
C TRP A 201 5.97 -0.40 17.98
#